data_44493da25b5fd2264c321533bf61364a
#
_entry.id   44493da25b5fd2264c321533bf61364a
#
_cell.length_a   1.000
_cell.length_b   1.000
_cell.length_c   1.000
_cell.angle_alpha   90.00
_cell.angle_beta   90.00
_cell.angle_gamma   90.00
#
_symmetry.space_group_name_H-M   'P 1'
#
loop_
_entity.id
_entity.type
_entity.pdbx_description
1 polymer ?
#
loop_
_entity_poly.entity_id
_entity_poly.type
_entity_poly.pdbx_seq_one_letter_code
_entity_poly.pdbx_strand_id
1 'polypeptide(L)'
;MKVGFIGLGSMGAPIARRLARSGFEVTGCDIAPEMLEAFDEAGTKRSADPMETARQTDMLGICVRTDAQLEALVDGGALFEALGKGGIVILHSTVSPDLARKLAALAKTYGVGFVDVGVSGGGPAAIEGQLSLFVGGEDGDVERAMPWFEAIGKSIAHLGPVGRGQEAKLLNNLISIANYGMSAAIVDVAVALGFDREQIIAALMAGSAQSFALKVAPGFVRPRSGLGAPSSLMGLYDLLKKDVELCRNLPPSDPVAMEALLASCDVMLARIKRAAAEAEASK
;
A
#
# COMPACT_ATOMS: atom_id res chain seq x y z
N MET A 1 17.02 -12.23 13.29
CA MET A 1 16.99 -12.10 11.80
C MET A 1 17.19 -10.64 11.48
N LYS A 2 18.12 -10.33 10.56
CA LYS A 2 18.42 -8.96 10.15
C LYS A 2 17.57 -8.60 8.95
N VAL A 3 16.86 -7.49 9.03
CA VAL A 3 15.98 -7.04 7.97
C VAL A 3 16.22 -5.58 7.60
N GLY A 4 16.22 -5.29 6.32
CA GLY A 4 16.26 -3.95 5.77
C GLY A 4 14.85 -3.50 5.38
N PHE A 5 14.56 -2.22 5.47
CA PHE A 5 13.30 -1.67 5.00
C PHE A 5 13.53 -0.35 4.28
N ILE A 6 13.32 -0.32 2.96
CA ILE A 6 13.52 0.85 2.11
C ILE A 6 12.18 1.54 1.83
N GLY A 7 12.12 2.83 2.12
CA GLY A 7 10.92 3.65 2.01
C GLY A 7 10.16 3.73 3.33
N LEU A 8 10.41 4.78 4.10
CA LEU A 8 9.86 5.01 5.45
C LEU A 8 8.66 5.97 5.45
N GLY A 9 7.90 5.96 4.37
CA GLY A 9 6.66 6.74 4.26
C GLY A 9 5.53 6.21 5.17
N SER A 10 4.30 6.66 4.89
CA SER A 10 3.09 6.38 5.69
C SER A 10 2.76 4.90 5.91
N MET A 11 3.25 4.01 5.05
CA MET A 11 3.09 2.56 5.20
C MET A 11 4.39 1.88 5.64
N GLY A 12 5.53 2.28 5.05
CA GLY A 12 6.80 1.60 5.32
C GLY A 12 7.31 1.79 6.76
N ALA A 13 7.29 3.01 7.28
CA ALA A 13 7.72 3.25 8.66
C ALA A 13 6.87 2.49 9.71
N PRO A 14 5.52 2.46 9.65
CA PRO A 14 4.70 1.62 10.51
C PRO A 14 5.05 0.13 10.43
N ILE A 15 5.25 -0.41 9.22
CA ILE A 15 5.63 -1.82 9.02
C ILE A 15 7.01 -2.08 9.64
N ALA A 16 8.01 -1.25 9.34
CA ALA A 16 9.37 -1.40 9.86
C ALA A 16 9.42 -1.33 11.39
N ARG A 17 8.67 -0.40 12.01
CA ARG A 17 8.53 -0.33 13.48
C ARG A 17 7.87 -1.59 14.05
N ARG A 18 6.83 -2.08 13.39
CA ARG A 18 6.15 -3.30 13.85
C ARG A 18 7.09 -4.51 13.82
N LEU A 19 7.91 -4.64 12.78
CA LEU A 19 8.95 -5.68 12.69
C LEU A 19 9.95 -5.56 13.86
N ALA A 20 10.44 -4.35 14.14
CA ALA A 20 11.35 -4.14 15.28
C ALA A 20 10.72 -4.57 16.62
N ARG A 21 9.47 -4.19 16.87
CA ARG A 21 8.71 -4.60 18.05
C ARG A 21 8.44 -6.11 18.13
N SER A 22 8.50 -6.79 16.99
CA SER A 22 8.37 -8.26 16.89
C SER A 22 9.71 -8.99 16.99
N GLY A 23 10.81 -8.28 17.31
CA GLY A 23 12.12 -8.88 17.59
C GLY A 23 13.05 -9.00 16.38
N PHE A 24 12.74 -8.37 15.24
CA PHE A 24 13.68 -8.27 14.12
C PHE A 24 14.72 -7.16 14.35
N GLU A 25 15.96 -7.39 13.89
CA GLU A 25 16.98 -6.35 13.82
C GLU A 25 16.75 -5.51 12.55
N VAL A 26 16.09 -4.36 12.69
CA VAL A 26 15.63 -3.56 11.55
C VAL A 26 16.62 -2.44 11.24
N THR A 27 17.03 -2.35 9.96
CA THR A 27 17.67 -1.16 9.38
C THR A 27 16.67 -0.46 8.46
N GLY A 28 16.18 0.72 8.87
CA GLY A 28 15.30 1.55 8.04
C GLY A 28 16.14 2.42 7.09
N CYS A 29 15.70 2.52 5.84
CA CYS A 29 16.35 3.32 4.80
C CYS A 29 15.35 4.23 4.09
N ASP A 30 15.69 5.50 3.95
CA ASP A 30 14.97 6.46 3.12
C ASP A 30 15.97 7.50 2.56
N ILE A 31 15.66 8.03 1.38
CA ILE A 31 16.45 9.12 0.76
C ILE A 31 16.12 10.49 1.35
N ALA A 32 14.97 10.61 2.01
CA ALA A 32 14.51 11.84 2.65
C ALA A 32 15.00 11.91 4.10
N PRO A 33 15.86 12.87 4.46
CA PRO A 33 16.43 12.97 5.81
C PRO A 33 15.37 13.05 6.90
N GLU A 34 14.27 13.77 6.64
CA GLU A 34 13.16 13.92 7.58
C GLU A 34 12.45 12.60 7.88
N MET A 35 12.41 11.65 6.93
CA MET A 35 11.85 10.31 7.14
C MET A 35 12.78 9.48 8.03
N LEU A 36 14.10 9.60 7.83
CA LEU A 36 15.08 8.93 8.68
C LEU A 36 15.08 9.47 10.11
N GLU A 37 15.01 10.81 10.27
CA GLU A 37 14.93 11.44 11.60
C GLU A 37 13.68 10.98 12.36
N ALA A 38 12.55 10.93 11.66
CA ALA A 38 11.29 10.50 12.25
C ALA A 38 11.19 8.99 12.49
N PHE A 39 12.05 8.20 11.89
CA PHE A 39 12.12 6.76 12.15
C PHE A 39 12.93 6.50 13.41
N ASP A 40 12.34 6.87 14.55
CA ASP A 40 12.89 6.65 15.90
C ASP A 40 12.11 5.52 16.58
N GLU A 41 12.68 4.32 16.55
CA GLU A 41 12.16 3.13 17.21
C GLU A 41 13.32 2.43 17.91
N ALA A 42 13.12 2.02 19.16
CA ALA A 42 14.17 1.39 19.96
C ALA A 42 14.71 0.12 19.27
N GLY A 43 16.04 0.02 19.20
CA GLY A 43 16.71 -1.15 18.60
C GLY A 43 16.79 -1.12 17.07
N THR A 44 16.35 -0.06 16.41
CA THR A 44 16.51 0.11 14.95
C THR A 44 17.79 0.85 14.57
N LYS A 45 18.26 0.58 13.36
CA LYS A 45 19.32 1.34 12.69
C LYS A 45 18.72 2.18 11.57
N ARG A 46 19.45 3.20 11.12
CA ARG A 46 19.07 4.08 10.02
C ARG A 46 20.19 4.15 9.00
N SER A 47 19.87 4.15 7.73
CA SER A 47 20.80 4.33 6.62
C SER A 47 20.17 5.20 5.52
N ALA A 48 20.96 6.05 4.88
CA ALA A 48 20.56 6.76 3.67
C ALA A 48 20.97 6.01 2.39
N ASP A 49 21.71 4.91 2.53
CA ASP A 49 22.21 4.11 1.41
C ASP A 49 21.44 2.79 1.31
N PRO A 50 20.60 2.58 0.27
CA PRO A 50 19.86 1.36 0.06
C PRO A 50 20.76 0.14 -0.22
N MET A 51 21.92 0.34 -0.87
CA MET A 51 22.85 -0.75 -1.16
C MET A 51 23.56 -1.23 0.11
N GLU A 52 23.96 -0.30 0.99
CA GLU A 52 24.49 -0.65 2.31
C GLU A 52 23.44 -1.40 3.14
N THR A 53 22.19 -0.92 3.12
CA THR A 53 21.08 -1.58 3.81
C THR A 53 20.89 -3.00 3.30
N ALA A 54 20.90 -3.22 1.99
CA ALA A 54 20.76 -4.54 1.39
C ALA A 54 21.88 -5.49 1.81
N ARG A 55 23.14 -5.04 1.78
CA ARG A 55 24.33 -5.88 2.15
C ARG A 55 24.30 -6.42 3.59
N GLN A 56 23.59 -5.76 4.49
CA GLN A 56 23.59 -6.08 5.91
C GLN A 56 22.38 -6.90 6.35
N THR A 57 21.51 -7.30 5.43
CA THR A 57 20.21 -7.89 5.75
C THR A 57 19.94 -9.21 5.02
N ASP A 58 19.13 -10.08 5.64
CA ASP A 58 18.70 -11.35 5.08
C ASP A 58 17.43 -11.18 4.23
N MET A 59 16.57 -10.23 4.64
CA MET A 59 15.32 -9.88 3.96
C MET A 59 15.22 -8.37 3.81
N LEU A 60 14.73 -7.92 2.65
CA LEU A 60 14.65 -6.51 2.29
C LEU A 60 13.22 -6.14 1.91
N GLY A 61 12.54 -5.39 2.79
CA GLY A 61 11.24 -4.78 2.50
C GLY A 61 11.40 -3.53 1.65
N ILE A 62 10.54 -3.37 0.64
CA ILE A 62 10.54 -2.17 -0.21
C ILE A 62 9.12 -1.59 -0.26
N CYS A 63 9.00 -0.30 0.08
CA CYS A 63 7.73 0.44 0.07
C CYS A 63 7.92 1.86 -0.50
N VAL A 64 8.19 1.96 -1.79
CA VAL A 64 8.31 3.21 -2.55
C VAL A 64 7.02 3.54 -3.30
N ARG A 65 6.87 4.78 -3.81
CA ARG A 65 5.59 5.28 -4.32
C ARG A 65 5.27 4.86 -5.76
N THR A 66 6.28 4.78 -6.64
CA THR A 66 6.09 4.62 -8.09
C THR A 66 6.94 3.50 -8.66
N ASP A 67 6.49 2.98 -9.81
CA ASP A 67 7.24 2.01 -10.60
C ASP A 67 8.63 2.55 -10.96
N ALA A 68 8.73 3.81 -11.37
CA ALA A 68 10.01 4.46 -11.71
C ALA A 68 10.98 4.53 -10.52
N GLN A 69 10.47 4.80 -9.31
CA GLN A 69 11.32 4.77 -8.10
C GLN A 69 11.82 3.36 -7.80
N LEU A 70 10.99 2.34 -8.01
CA LEU A 70 11.39 0.96 -7.80
C LEU A 70 12.42 0.52 -8.84
N GLU A 71 12.24 0.86 -10.12
CA GLU A 71 13.22 0.54 -11.17
C GLU A 71 14.56 1.24 -10.91
N ALA A 72 14.55 2.53 -10.54
CA ALA A 72 15.76 3.26 -10.19
C ALA A 72 16.46 2.69 -8.95
N LEU A 73 15.71 2.22 -7.95
CA LEU A 73 16.25 1.58 -6.76
C LEU A 73 16.94 0.25 -7.08
N VAL A 74 16.34 -0.56 -7.97
CA VAL A 74 16.92 -1.85 -8.37
C VAL A 74 18.18 -1.67 -9.21
N ASP A 75 18.27 -0.54 -9.98
CA ASP A 75 19.45 -0.14 -10.78
C ASP A 75 20.05 -1.30 -11.58
N GLY A 76 19.25 -1.88 -12.48
CA GLY A 76 19.69 -2.99 -13.34
C GLY A 76 20.06 -4.28 -12.61
N GLY A 77 19.81 -4.38 -11.30
CA GLY A 77 20.10 -5.55 -10.45
C GLY A 77 21.13 -5.29 -9.36
N ALA A 78 21.71 -4.10 -9.28
CA ALA A 78 22.72 -3.76 -8.26
C ALA A 78 22.19 -3.97 -6.83
N LEU A 79 20.90 -3.70 -6.59
CA LEU A 79 20.26 -3.97 -5.30
C LEU A 79 20.25 -5.47 -4.95
N PHE A 80 19.97 -6.32 -5.94
CA PHE A 80 19.94 -7.77 -5.75
C PHE A 80 21.35 -8.34 -5.54
N GLU A 81 22.34 -7.81 -6.27
CA GLU A 81 23.76 -8.12 -6.04
C GLU A 81 24.19 -7.75 -4.62
N ALA A 82 23.79 -6.56 -4.15
CA ALA A 82 24.08 -6.10 -2.80
C ALA A 82 23.43 -6.97 -1.72
N LEU A 83 22.16 -7.37 -1.91
CA LEU A 83 21.45 -8.26 -0.99
C LEU A 83 22.08 -9.67 -0.96
N GLY A 84 22.61 -10.12 -2.09
CA GLY A 84 23.35 -11.36 -2.22
C GLY A 84 22.48 -12.62 -2.31
N LYS A 85 23.13 -13.70 -2.73
CA LYS A 85 22.48 -15.00 -2.93
C LYS A 85 21.84 -15.50 -1.64
N GLY A 86 20.59 -15.93 -1.77
CA GLY A 86 19.78 -16.42 -0.64
C GLY A 86 19.01 -15.34 0.10
N GLY A 87 19.23 -14.05 -0.20
CA GLY A 87 18.38 -12.96 0.28
C GLY A 87 16.97 -13.02 -0.30
N ILE A 88 16.02 -12.31 0.31
CA ILE A 88 14.63 -12.20 -0.17
C ILE A 88 14.23 -10.73 -0.22
N VAL A 89 13.67 -10.31 -1.35
CA VAL A 89 12.95 -9.03 -1.48
C VAL A 89 11.49 -9.24 -1.16
N ILE A 90 10.94 -8.38 -0.28
CA ILE A 90 9.52 -8.31 0.08
C ILE A 90 8.98 -6.98 -0.43
N LEU A 91 8.26 -7.00 -1.55
CA LEU A 91 7.76 -5.80 -2.22
C LEU A 91 6.39 -5.41 -1.68
N HIS A 92 6.33 -4.37 -0.85
CA HIS A 92 5.09 -3.79 -0.33
C HIS A 92 4.53 -2.64 -1.18
N SER A 93 5.33 -2.09 -2.11
CA SER A 93 4.86 -1.05 -3.04
C SER A 93 3.70 -1.57 -3.89
N THR A 94 2.70 -0.72 -4.15
CA THR A 94 1.68 -1.01 -5.16
C THR A 94 2.20 -0.55 -6.52
N VAL A 95 2.53 -1.51 -7.37
CA VAL A 95 3.13 -1.34 -8.71
C VAL A 95 2.39 -2.20 -9.74
N SER A 96 2.75 -2.08 -11.02
CA SER A 96 2.19 -2.97 -12.02
C SER A 96 2.60 -4.43 -11.77
N PRO A 97 1.69 -5.41 -11.95
CA PRO A 97 2.02 -6.83 -11.81
C PRO A 97 3.15 -7.27 -12.74
N ASP A 98 3.24 -6.68 -13.93
CA ASP A 98 4.29 -6.99 -14.91
C ASP A 98 5.66 -6.51 -14.46
N LEU A 99 5.75 -5.33 -13.80
CA LEU A 99 6.99 -4.88 -13.19
C LEU A 99 7.43 -5.84 -12.08
N ALA A 100 6.52 -6.26 -11.21
CA ALA A 100 6.85 -7.23 -10.17
C ALA A 100 7.41 -8.54 -10.76
N ARG A 101 6.78 -9.07 -11.81
CA ARG A 101 7.27 -10.28 -12.51
C ARG A 101 8.64 -10.07 -13.17
N LYS A 102 8.84 -8.93 -13.83
CA LYS A 102 10.13 -8.54 -14.44
C LYS A 102 11.25 -8.49 -13.40
N LEU A 103 10.99 -7.85 -12.27
CA LEU A 103 11.98 -7.73 -11.19
C LEU A 103 12.25 -9.07 -10.50
N ALA A 104 11.26 -9.93 -10.30
CA ALA A 104 11.44 -11.28 -9.78
C ALA A 104 12.30 -12.14 -10.71
N ALA A 105 12.06 -12.06 -12.02
CA ALA A 105 12.90 -12.76 -13.00
C ALA A 105 14.35 -12.28 -12.94
N LEU A 106 14.58 -10.98 -12.79
CA LEU A 106 15.92 -10.42 -12.62
C LEU A 106 16.54 -10.85 -11.27
N ALA A 107 15.81 -10.76 -10.15
CA ALA A 107 16.29 -11.19 -8.82
C ALA A 107 16.76 -12.66 -8.83
N LYS A 108 16.03 -13.52 -9.53
CA LYS A 108 16.38 -14.93 -9.68
C LYS A 108 17.76 -15.15 -10.31
N THR A 109 18.20 -14.26 -11.22
CA THR A 109 19.55 -14.36 -11.84
C THR A 109 20.68 -14.09 -10.84
N TYR A 110 20.38 -13.40 -9.73
CA TYR A 110 21.28 -13.16 -8.61
C TYR A 110 21.10 -14.17 -7.48
N GLY A 111 20.20 -15.16 -7.64
CA GLY A 111 19.85 -16.12 -6.60
C GLY A 111 19.11 -15.52 -5.41
N VAL A 112 18.40 -14.41 -5.64
CA VAL A 112 17.57 -13.68 -4.67
C VAL A 112 16.12 -14.09 -4.85
N GLY A 113 15.45 -14.44 -3.74
CA GLY A 113 14.00 -14.66 -3.69
C GLY A 113 13.24 -13.36 -3.83
N PHE A 114 12.00 -13.44 -4.36
CA PHE A 114 11.16 -12.26 -4.54
C PHE A 114 9.70 -12.58 -4.25
N VAL A 115 9.09 -11.84 -3.34
CA VAL A 115 7.66 -11.93 -3.04
C VAL A 115 7.01 -10.54 -3.14
N ASP A 116 5.87 -10.45 -3.79
CA ASP A 116 5.07 -9.23 -3.86
C ASP A 116 3.92 -9.33 -2.85
N VAL A 117 3.83 -8.33 -1.96
CA VAL A 117 2.94 -8.34 -0.81
C VAL A 117 2.12 -7.06 -0.76
N GLY A 118 0.97 -7.09 -1.41
CA GLY A 118 -0.01 -6.02 -1.28
C GLY A 118 -0.58 -5.96 0.13
N VAL A 119 -0.62 -4.77 0.72
CA VAL A 119 -1.11 -4.56 2.09
C VAL A 119 -2.40 -3.75 2.12
N SER A 120 -3.31 -4.11 3.03
CA SER A 120 -4.56 -3.38 3.26
C SER A 120 -4.82 -3.21 4.76
N GLY A 121 -5.26 -2.00 5.16
CA GLY A 121 -5.51 -1.62 6.58
C GLY A 121 -4.96 -0.25 6.95
N GLY A 122 -4.00 0.27 6.17
CA GLY A 122 -3.37 1.57 6.42
C GLY A 122 -2.38 1.56 7.59
N GLY A 123 -1.77 2.73 7.86
CA GLY A 123 -0.74 2.88 8.90
C GLY A 123 -1.16 2.40 10.30
N PRO A 124 -2.37 2.72 10.80
CA PRO A 124 -2.82 2.22 12.09
C PRO A 124 -2.81 0.69 12.19
N ALA A 125 -3.34 -0.01 11.18
CA ALA A 125 -3.33 -1.48 11.17
C ALA A 125 -1.90 -2.05 11.04
N ALA A 126 -1.00 -1.35 10.35
CA ALA A 126 0.41 -1.75 10.26
C ALA A 126 1.11 -1.71 11.63
N ILE A 127 0.89 -0.63 12.42
CA ILE A 127 1.45 -0.48 13.77
C ILE A 127 1.01 -1.62 14.67
N GLU A 128 -0.26 -2.04 14.56
CA GLU A 128 -0.86 -3.07 15.40
C GLU A 128 -0.62 -4.50 14.87
N GLY A 129 0.04 -4.67 13.71
CA GLY A 129 0.22 -5.99 13.10
C GLY A 129 -1.10 -6.60 12.60
N GLN A 130 -2.03 -5.75 12.18
CA GLN A 130 -3.39 -6.12 11.79
C GLN A 130 -3.67 -5.94 10.29
N LEU A 131 -2.63 -5.91 9.46
CA LEU A 131 -2.79 -5.81 8.01
C LEU A 131 -3.42 -7.06 7.41
N SER A 132 -4.16 -6.88 6.33
CA SER A 132 -4.46 -7.96 5.39
C SER A 132 -3.40 -7.96 4.30
N LEU A 133 -2.79 -9.12 4.07
CA LEU A 133 -1.66 -9.31 3.15
C LEU A 133 -2.12 -10.16 1.96
N PHE A 134 -1.89 -9.64 0.76
CA PHE A 134 -2.10 -10.34 -0.52
C PHE A 134 -0.71 -10.72 -1.04
N VAL A 135 -0.36 -11.99 -0.96
CA VAL A 135 1.00 -12.48 -1.21
C VAL A 135 1.07 -13.21 -2.54
N GLY A 136 2.03 -12.82 -3.38
CA GLY A 136 2.46 -13.54 -4.57
C GLY A 136 3.94 -13.90 -4.46
N GLY A 137 4.30 -15.14 -4.80
CA GLY A 137 5.67 -15.63 -4.71
C GLY A 137 5.76 -17.15 -4.87
N GLU A 138 6.98 -17.65 -5.07
CA GLU A 138 7.24 -19.09 -5.02
C GLU A 138 7.07 -19.62 -3.59
N ASP A 139 6.52 -20.82 -3.43
CA ASP A 139 6.19 -21.41 -2.12
C ASP A 139 7.34 -21.34 -1.11
N GLY A 140 8.56 -21.68 -1.54
CA GLY A 140 9.73 -21.66 -0.68
C GLY A 140 10.15 -20.28 -0.19
N ASP A 141 9.97 -19.23 -1.01
CA ASP A 141 10.27 -17.86 -0.62
C ASP A 141 9.17 -17.31 0.32
N VAL A 142 7.92 -17.68 0.06
CA VAL A 142 6.76 -17.31 0.91
C VAL A 142 6.91 -17.98 2.29
N GLU A 143 7.26 -19.25 2.36
CA GLU A 143 7.50 -19.96 3.62
C GLU A 143 8.62 -19.33 4.44
N ARG A 144 9.73 -18.96 3.81
CA ARG A 144 10.85 -18.28 4.46
C ARG A 144 10.48 -16.88 4.96
N ALA A 145 9.60 -16.16 4.26
CA ALA A 145 9.12 -14.85 4.64
C ALA A 145 7.95 -14.88 5.65
N MET A 146 7.41 -16.06 5.99
CA MET A 146 6.24 -16.20 6.87
C MET A 146 6.41 -15.50 8.23
N PRO A 147 7.56 -15.59 8.94
CA PRO A 147 7.73 -14.84 10.20
C PRO A 147 7.59 -13.33 10.07
N TRP A 148 7.97 -12.76 8.91
CA TRP A 148 7.72 -11.36 8.60
C TRP A 148 6.23 -11.07 8.45
N PHE A 149 5.51 -11.91 7.70
CA PHE A 149 4.08 -11.73 7.46
C PHE A 149 3.27 -11.84 8.74
N GLU A 150 3.56 -12.80 9.60
CA GLU A 150 2.93 -13.00 10.90
C GLU A 150 3.15 -11.80 11.85
N ALA A 151 4.30 -11.15 11.75
CA ALA A 151 4.60 -9.96 12.55
C ALA A 151 3.72 -8.76 12.18
N ILE A 152 3.35 -8.58 10.90
CA ILE A 152 2.69 -7.37 10.40
C ILE A 152 1.22 -7.57 10.04
N GLY A 153 0.76 -8.81 9.87
CA GLY A 153 -0.56 -9.13 9.34
C GLY A 153 -1.39 -10.04 10.23
N LYS A 154 -2.71 -9.83 10.21
CA LYS A 154 -3.71 -10.73 10.81
C LYS A 154 -4.32 -11.72 9.82
N SER A 155 -4.21 -11.42 8.53
CA SER A 155 -4.73 -12.25 7.44
C SER A 155 -3.70 -12.29 6.35
N ILE A 156 -3.23 -13.48 6.02
CA ILE A 156 -2.18 -13.73 5.03
C ILE A 156 -2.77 -14.64 3.97
N ALA A 157 -2.89 -14.14 2.74
CA ALA A 157 -3.42 -14.89 1.62
C ALA A 157 -2.30 -15.08 0.58
N HIS A 158 -1.74 -16.28 0.49
CA HIS A 158 -0.85 -16.66 -0.63
C HIS A 158 -1.72 -17.00 -1.84
N LEU A 159 -1.60 -16.23 -2.91
CA LEU A 159 -2.51 -16.23 -4.05
C LEU A 159 -1.90 -16.81 -5.33
N GLY A 160 -0.67 -17.33 -5.23
CA GLY A 160 0.05 -17.94 -6.35
C GLY A 160 1.39 -17.26 -6.63
N PRO A 161 1.93 -17.40 -7.85
CA PRO A 161 3.25 -16.88 -8.20
C PRO A 161 3.32 -15.34 -8.14
N VAL A 162 4.55 -14.80 -8.25
CA VAL A 162 4.81 -13.35 -8.25
C VAL A 162 3.89 -12.63 -9.24
N GLY A 163 3.38 -11.47 -8.80
CA GLY A 163 2.39 -10.64 -9.49
C GLY A 163 0.96 -10.87 -8.99
N ARG A 164 0.65 -12.04 -8.40
CA ARG A 164 -0.70 -12.32 -7.86
C ARG A 164 -1.03 -11.45 -6.65
N GLY A 165 -0.05 -11.14 -5.81
CA GLY A 165 -0.23 -10.20 -4.71
C GLY A 165 -0.59 -8.79 -5.21
N GLN A 166 0.09 -8.30 -6.26
CA GLN A 166 -0.21 -7.01 -6.89
C GLN A 166 -1.60 -7.02 -7.58
N GLU A 167 -1.93 -8.06 -8.34
CA GLU A 167 -3.26 -8.20 -8.94
C GLU A 167 -4.36 -8.13 -7.89
N ALA A 168 -4.26 -8.90 -6.82
CA ALA A 168 -5.22 -8.87 -5.72
C ALA A 168 -5.28 -7.51 -5.01
N LYS A 169 -4.13 -6.87 -4.82
CA LYS A 169 -4.06 -5.51 -4.26
C LYS A 169 -4.78 -4.49 -5.14
N LEU A 170 -4.59 -4.56 -6.45
CA LEU A 170 -5.27 -3.67 -7.40
C LEU A 170 -6.78 -3.91 -7.39
N LEU A 171 -7.23 -5.16 -7.38
CA LEU A 171 -8.66 -5.50 -7.25
C LEU A 171 -9.26 -4.99 -5.93
N ASN A 172 -8.52 -5.16 -4.82
CA ASN A 172 -8.93 -4.60 -3.52
C ASN A 172 -9.05 -3.06 -3.58
N ASN A 173 -8.10 -2.37 -4.22
CA ASN A 173 -8.12 -0.92 -4.32
C ASN A 173 -9.24 -0.44 -5.25
N LEU A 174 -9.45 -1.11 -6.38
CA LEU A 174 -10.51 -0.80 -7.32
C LEU A 174 -11.88 -0.80 -6.63
N ILE A 175 -12.24 -1.92 -5.97
CA ILE A 175 -13.52 -2.01 -5.28
C ILE A 175 -13.61 -1.07 -4.07
N SER A 176 -12.52 -0.86 -3.34
CA SER A 176 -12.51 0.04 -2.17
C SER A 176 -12.73 1.49 -2.58
N ILE A 177 -12.02 1.97 -3.61
CA ILE A 177 -12.14 3.35 -4.12
C ILE A 177 -13.54 3.60 -4.69
N ALA A 178 -14.07 2.64 -5.48
CA ALA A 178 -15.43 2.69 -6.00
C ALA A 178 -16.46 2.78 -4.86
N ASN A 179 -16.34 1.90 -3.86
CA ASN A 179 -17.24 1.89 -2.70
C ASN A 179 -17.19 3.20 -1.91
N TYR A 180 -16.01 3.81 -1.71
CA TYR A 180 -15.91 5.13 -1.06
C TYR A 180 -16.64 6.21 -1.84
N GLY A 181 -16.44 6.25 -3.16
CA GLY A 181 -17.11 7.22 -4.04
C GLY A 181 -18.63 7.08 -3.99
N MET A 182 -19.14 5.87 -4.16
CA MET A 182 -20.57 5.57 -4.14
C MET A 182 -21.21 5.79 -2.77
N SER A 183 -20.54 5.38 -1.68
CA SER A 183 -21.03 5.61 -0.32
C SER A 183 -21.14 7.09 0.02
N ALA A 184 -20.16 7.89 -0.39
CA ALA A 184 -20.20 9.32 -0.20
C ALA A 184 -21.32 9.99 -1.05
N ALA A 185 -21.48 9.55 -2.29
CA ALA A 185 -22.51 10.09 -3.19
C ALA A 185 -23.93 9.81 -2.68
N ILE A 186 -24.22 8.57 -2.20
CA ILE A 186 -25.56 8.25 -1.69
C ILE A 186 -25.89 9.02 -0.41
N VAL A 187 -24.90 9.27 0.46
CA VAL A 187 -25.10 10.10 1.65
C VAL A 187 -25.44 11.56 1.25
N ASP A 188 -24.81 12.11 0.22
CA ASP A 188 -25.12 13.46 -0.25
C ASP A 188 -26.53 13.55 -0.86
N VAL A 189 -26.96 12.51 -1.60
CA VAL A 189 -28.34 12.39 -2.10
C VAL A 189 -29.32 12.39 -0.93
N ALA A 190 -29.05 11.61 0.11
CA ALA A 190 -29.93 11.54 1.29
C ALA A 190 -30.03 12.90 2.01
N VAL A 191 -28.89 13.60 2.18
CA VAL A 191 -28.88 14.95 2.77
C VAL A 191 -29.70 15.94 1.90
N ALA A 192 -29.58 15.86 0.58
CA ALA A 192 -30.39 16.68 -0.34
C ALA A 192 -31.90 16.38 -0.25
N LEU A 193 -32.29 15.16 0.14
CA LEU A 193 -33.67 14.76 0.44
C LEU A 193 -34.13 15.21 1.85
N GLY A 194 -33.28 15.85 2.63
CA GLY A 194 -33.59 16.34 3.98
C GLY A 194 -33.31 15.39 5.13
N PHE A 195 -32.65 14.26 4.87
CA PHE A 195 -32.23 13.36 5.96
C PHE A 195 -31.04 13.95 6.73
N ASP A 196 -31.02 13.74 8.04
CA ASP A 196 -29.81 13.96 8.84
C ASP A 196 -28.72 12.96 8.43
N ARG A 197 -27.49 13.49 8.29
CA ARG A 197 -26.35 12.71 7.79
C ARG A 197 -26.02 11.50 8.66
N GLU A 198 -25.97 11.67 9.98
CA GLU A 198 -25.58 10.60 10.90
C GLU A 198 -26.68 9.57 11.02
N GLN A 199 -27.93 10.01 11.08
CA GLN A 199 -29.10 9.12 11.17
C GLN A 199 -29.22 8.25 9.91
N ILE A 200 -29.04 8.82 8.71
CA ILE A 200 -29.15 8.03 7.47
C ILE A 200 -27.99 7.02 7.34
N ILE A 201 -26.77 7.38 7.71
CA ILE A 201 -25.65 6.45 7.71
C ILE A 201 -25.92 5.29 8.67
N ALA A 202 -26.40 5.57 9.89
CA ALA A 202 -26.76 4.52 10.86
C ALA A 202 -27.84 3.57 10.32
N ALA A 203 -28.89 4.12 9.71
CA ALA A 203 -29.95 3.35 9.10
C ALA A 203 -29.46 2.44 7.94
N LEU A 204 -28.66 3.00 7.03
CA LEU A 204 -28.09 2.23 5.92
C LEU A 204 -27.10 1.18 6.39
N MET A 205 -26.34 1.44 7.45
CA MET A 205 -25.42 0.48 8.07
C MET A 205 -26.15 -0.68 8.78
N ALA A 206 -27.40 -0.48 9.21
CA ALA A 206 -28.23 -1.54 9.78
C ALA A 206 -28.88 -2.41 8.71
N GLY A 207 -28.92 -1.98 7.45
CA GLY A 207 -29.50 -2.70 6.31
C GLY A 207 -28.46 -3.44 5.48
N SER A 208 -28.90 -3.92 4.31
CA SER A 208 -28.07 -4.64 3.34
C SER A 208 -26.97 -3.79 2.67
N ALA A 209 -27.02 -2.46 2.85
CA ALA A 209 -26.04 -1.52 2.31
C ALA A 209 -24.78 -1.37 3.20
N GLN A 210 -24.71 -2.09 4.33
CA GLN A 210 -23.56 -2.01 5.23
C GLN A 210 -22.24 -2.24 4.50
N SER A 211 -21.27 -1.37 4.74
CA SER A 211 -19.93 -1.50 4.20
C SER A 211 -18.92 -0.70 5.02
N PHE A 212 -17.65 -1.08 4.98
CA PHE A 212 -16.58 -0.31 5.59
C PHE A 212 -16.52 1.11 4.98
N ALA A 213 -16.73 1.25 3.68
CA ALA A 213 -16.73 2.53 2.99
C ALA A 213 -17.83 3.47 3.52
N LEU A 214 -19.04 2.97 3.71
CA LEU A 214 -20.15 3.75 4.26
C LEU A 214 -19.87 4.19 5.70
N LYS A 215 -19.28 3.31 6.53
CA LYS A 215 -18.89 3.62 7.92
C LYS A 215 -17.89 4.77 8.00
N VAL A 216 -16.93 4.85 7.08
CA VAL A 216 -15.85 5.84 7.12
C VAL A 216 -16.06 7.03 6.17
N ALA A 217 -17.09 7.00 5.32
CA ALA A 217 -17.38 8.03 4.33
C ALA A 217 -17.39 9.48 4.87
N PRO A 218 -17.91 9.76 6.08
CA PRO A 218 -17.90 11.12 6.63
C PRO A 218 -16.52 11.71 6.85
N GLY A 219 -15.52 10.87 7.09
CA GLY A 219 -14.14 11.28 7.39
C GLY A 219 -13.13 11.02 6.28
N PHE A 220 -13.54 10.41 5.17
CA PHE A 220 -12.59 9.95 4.17
C PHE A 220 -11.92 11.08 3.38
N VAL A 221 -12.66 12.16 3.11
CA VAL A 221 -12.16 13.36 2.42
C VAL A 221 -11.61 14.35 3.44
N ARG A 222 -10.59 13.95 4.19
CA ARG A 222 -9.86 14.84 5.12
C ARG A 222 -8.36 14.59 4.95
N PRO A 223 -7.51 15.64 5.09
CA PRO A 223 -6.07 15.44 5.17
C PRO A 223 -5.75 14.45 6.30
N ARG A 224 -4.89 13.49 6.03
CA ARG A 224 -4.42 12.54 7.05
C ARG A 224 -3.25 13.16 7.79
N SER A 225 -3.20 12.99 9.09
CA SER A 225 -2.05 13.36 9.92
C SER A 225 -1.06 12.19 9.98
N GLY A 226 0.22 12.52 10.00
CA GLY A 226 1.32 11.56 10.14
C GLY A 226 2.38 11.74 9.07
N LEU A 227 3.62 11.46 9.43
CA LEU A 227 4.76 11.57 8.52
C LEU A 227 4.58 10.62 7.32
N GLY A 228 4.82 11.12 6.11
CA GLY A 228 4.65 10.36 4.88
C GLY A 228 3.20 10.11 4.45
N ALA A 229 2.19 10.46 5.27
CA ALA A 229 0.81 10.49 4.81
C ALA A 229 0.62 11.64 3.81
N PRO A 230 -0.33 11.55 2.84
CA PRO A 230 -0.67 12.69 2.04
C PRO A 230 -1.11 13.83 2.96
N SER A 231 -0.24 14.84 3.11
CA SER A 231 -0.50 16.02 3.96
C SER A 231 -1.56 16.94 3.35
N SER A 232 -1.95 16.67 2.11
CA SER A 232 -2.94 17.42 1.38
C SER A 232 -3.96 16.50 0.70
N LEU A 233 -5.12 17.04 0.39
CA LEU A 233 -6.13 16.32 -0.39
C LEU A 233 -5.63 15.99 -1.80
N MET A 234 -4.77 16.83 -2.39
CA MET A 234 -4.15 16.53 -3.69
C MET A 234 -3.17 15.37 -3.60
N GLY A 235 -2.40 15.24 -2.53
CA GLY A 235 -1.55 14.06 -2.31
C GLY A 235 -2.37 12.77 -2.18
N LEU A 236 -3.56 12.83 -1.57
CA LEU A 236 -4.48 11.69 -1.54
C LEU A 236 -5.05 11.39 -2.94
N TYR A 237 -5.42 12.44 -3.68
CA TYR A 237 -5.87 12.31 -5.07
C TYR A 237 -4.84 11.59 -5.93
N ASP A 238 -3.58 12.03 -5.90
CA ASP A 238 -2.49 11.46 -6.71
C ASP A 238 -2.23 9.99 -6.36
N LEU A 239 -2.29 9.64 -5.07
CA LEU A 239 -2.14 8.27 -4.61
C LEU A 239 -3.24 7.36 -5.17
N LEU A 240 -4.51 7.77 -5.02
CA LEU A 240 -5.64 6.96 -5.50
C LEU A 240 -5.70 6.92 -7.03
N LYS A 241 -5.41 8.04 -7.70
CA LYS A 241 -5.36 8.12 -9.15
C LYS A 241 -4.34 7.13 -9.73
N LYS A 242 -3.14 7.07 -9.15
CA LYS A 242 -2.11 6.10 -9.55
C LYS A 242 -2.65 4.65 -9.49
N ASP A 243 -3.31 4.30 -8.39
CA ASP A 243 -3.84 2.95 -8.22
C ASP A 243 -4.98 2.65 -9.22
N VAL A 244 -5.86 3.62 -9.51
CA VAL A 244 -6.91 3.48 -10.55
C VAL A 244 -6.29 3.32 -11.94
N GLU A 245 -5.25 4.08 -12.27
CA GLU A 245 -4.54 3.94 -13.56
C GLU A 245 -3.89 2.57 -13.72
N LEU A 246 -3.29 2.01 -12.65
CA LEU A 246 -2.78 0.63 -12.67
C LEU A 246 -3.91 -0.39 -12.93
N CYS A 247 -5.10 -0.16 -12.37
CA CYS A 247 -6.26 -1.03 -12.58
C CYS A 247 -6.75 -1.01 -14.03
N ARG A 248 -6.60 0.10 -14.77
CA ARG A 248 -6.99 0.19 -16.19
C ARG A 248 -6.24 -0.80 -17.09
N ASN A 249 -5.05 -1.21 -16.64
CA ASN A 249 -4.21 -2.16 -17.39
C ASN A 249 -4.49 -3.63 -17.02
N LEU A 250 -5.40 -3.89 -16.07
CA LEU A 250 -5.83 -5.26 -15.77
C LEU A 250 -6.69 -5.80 -16.91
N PRO A 251 -6.49 -7.07 -17.33
CA PRO A 251 -7.29 -7.68 -18.40
C PRO A 251 -8.74 -7.86 -17.93
N PRO A 252 -9.72 -7.16 -18.53
CA PRO A 252 -11.11 -7.32 -18.16
C PRO A 252 -11.70 -8.58 -18.77
N SER A 253 -12.41 -9.38 -17.96
CA SER A 253 -13.28 -10.44 -18.50
C SER A 253 -14.59 -9.87 -19.05
N ASP A 254 -15.03 -8.72 -18.52
CA ASP A 254 -16.19 -7.96 -18.95
C ASP A 254 -15.80 -6.47 -19.04
N PRO A 255 -15.60 -5.93 -20.26
CA PRO A 255 -15.26 -4.52 -20.44
C PRO A 255 -16.31 -3.56 -19.89
N VAL A 256 -17.60 -3.89 -19.95
CA VAL A 256 -18.68 -3.03 -19.44
C VAL A 256 -18.63 -2.93 -17.92
N ALA A 257 -18.42 -4.07 -17.26
CA ALA A 257 -18.27 -4.10 -15.79
C ALA A 257 -17.01 -3.34 -15.34
N MET A 258 -15.90 -3.48 -16.05
CA MET A 258 -14.67 -2.73 -15.74
C MET A 258 -14.86 -1.23 -15.91
N GLU A 259 -15.51 -0.80 -16.99
CA GLU A 259 -15.81 0.61 -17.21
C GLU A 259 -16.69 1.20 -16.08
N ALA A 260 -17.72 0.47 -15.65
CA ALA A 260 -18.57 0.89 -14.56
C ALA A 260 -17.81 0.99 -13.22
N LEU A 261 -16.90 0.06 -12.92
CA LEU A 261 -16.03 0.12 -11.74
C LEU A 261 -15.09 1.33 -11.79
N LEU A 262 -14.46 1.58 -12.92
CA LEU A 262 -13.57 2.73 -13.11
C LEU A 262 -14.32 4.05 -13.01
N ALA A 263 -15.51 4.16 -13.61
CA ALA A 263 -16.38 5.33 -13.49
C ALA A 263 -16.77 5.57 -12.02
N SER A 264 -17.03 4.52 -11.25
CA SER A 264 -17.31 4.63 -9.81
C SER A 264 -16.10 5.14 -9.01
N CYS A 265 -14.87 4.76 -9.40
CA CYS A 265 -13.65 5.33 -8.83
C CYS A 265 -13.50 6.83 -9.17
N ASP A 266 -13.84 7.23 -10.39
CA ASP A 266 -13.76 8.62 -10.85
C ASP A 266 -14.69 9.53 -10.01
N VAL A 267 -15.82 9.02 -9.49
CA VAL A 267 -16.67 9.72 -8.52
C VAL A 267 -15.86 10.12 -7.28
N MET A 268 -15.07 9.21 -6.73
CA MET A 268 -14.23 9.50 -5.57
C MET A 268 -13.11 10.49 -5.88
N LEU A 269 -12.44 10.32 -7.01
CA LEU A 269 -11.35 11.21 -7.44
C LEU A 269 -11.88 12.65 -7.66
N ALA A 270 -13.02 12.81 -8.34
CA ALA A 270 -13.65 14.10 -8.55
C ALA A 270 -14.04 14.77 -7.22
N ARG A 271 -14.52 13.99 -6.26
CA ARG A 271 -14.88 14.47 -4.93
C ARG A 271 -13.68 15.01 -4.15
N ILE A 272 -12.55 14.28 -4.16
CA ILE A 272 -11.34 14.74 -3.49
C ILE A 272 -10.83 16.04 -4.13
N LYS A 273 -10.83 16.11 -5.46
CA LYS A 273 -10.38 17.30 -6.20
C LYS A 273 -11.25 18.53 -5.89
N ARG A 274 -12.58 18.36 -5.78
CA ARG A 274 -13.50 19.44 -5.38
C ARG A 274 -13.22 19.92 -3.96
N ALA A 275 -13.08 18.99 -3.01
CA ALA A 275 -12.79 19.35 -1.63
C ALA A 275 -11.42 20.03 -1.47
N ALA A 276 -10.44 19.67 -2.30
CA ALA A 276 -9.15 20.37 -2.33
C ALA A 276 -9.30 21.81 -2.79
N ALA A 277 -10.06 22.07 -3.86
CA ALA A 277 -10.32 23.41 -4.36
C ALA A 277 -11.09 24.27 -3.35
N GLU A 278 -12.10 23.72 -2.67
CA GLU A 278 -12.86 24.40 -1.61
C GLU A 278 -11.97 24.78 -0.41
N ALA A 279 -11.05 23.89 -0.02
CA ALA A 279 -10.10 24.14 1.06
C ALA A 279 -9.07 25.22 0.71
N GLU A 280 -8.69 25.36 -0.56
CA GLU A 280 -7.81 26.43 -1.05
C GLU A 280 -8.53 27.78 -1.11
N ALA A 281 -9.80 27.78 -1.54
CA ALA A 281 -10.61 29.00 -1.62
C ALA A 281 -11.00 29.59 -0.23
N SER A 282 -10.87 28.78 0.83
CA SER A 282 -11.21 29.17 2.21
C SER A 282 -10.01 29.69 3.01
N LYS A 283 -8.81 29.76 2.40
CA LYS A 283 -7.58 30.33 2.98
C LYS A 283 -7.42 31.79 2.59
#